data_ae1cfaa308888ff5600ba19c22509d0a
#
_entry.id   ae1cfaa308888ff5600ba19c22509d0a
#
_cell.length_a   1.000
_cell.length_b   1.000
_cell.length_c   1.000
_cell.angle_alpha   90.00
_cell.angle_beta   90.00
_cell.angle_gamma   90.00
#
_symmetry.space_group_name_H-M   'P 1'
#
loop_
_entity.id
_entity.type
_entity.pdbx_description
1 polymer ?
#
loop_
_entity_poly.entity_id
_entity_poly.type
_entity_poly.pdbx_seq_one_letter_code
_entity_poly.pdbx_strand_id
1 'polypeptide(L)'
;SIMLFNGWSVSYPKGFYNIGNPWEGHPYNASNNITGIDGDPNHDNSGSETHELKVAAVTALQEAYVRKVIDTVNDLDNVLYEISNESDGGSQAWQYHMIDLVKEYEAGQPKQHPVGMTVEWPNGDNQDLFDSSADWVSLNGPLDSPPVADGSKVIIADTDHLCGICGDRIWAWKSFTRGENPLFMDQYDDG
;
A
#
# COMPACT_ATOMS: atom_id res chain seq x y z
N SER A 1 3.53 -7.13 8.52
CA SER A 1 2.81 -7.01 7.25
C SER A 1 3.68 -7.46 6.08
N ILE A 2 3.05 -7.98 5.03
CA ILE A 2 3.67 -8.19 3.72
C ILE A 2 3.13 -7.10 2.81
N MET A 3 3.97 -6.12 2.50
CA MET A 3 3.69 -5.11 1.49
C MET A 3 3.86 -5.74 0.11
N LEU A 4 2.77 -5.82 -0.65
CA LEU A 4 2.75 -6.48 -1.96
C LEU A 4 3.34 -5.59 -3.06
N PHE A 5 3.03 -4.30 -3.03
CA PHE A 5 3.49 -3.31 -4.01
C PHE A 5 3.97 -2.03 -3.32
N ASN A 6 4.63 -1.17 -4.09
CA ASN A 6 5.16 0.10 -3.59
C ASN A 6 5.03 1.19 -4.65
N GLY A 7 4.28 2.23 -4.36
CA GLY A 7 4.07 3.38 -5.24
C GLY A 7 5.36 4.15 -5.59
N TRP A 8 6.37 4.11 -4.73
CA TRP A 8 7.66 4.74 -5.00
C TRP A 8 8.45 4.06 -6.13
N SER A 9 8.13 2.80 -6.45
CA SER A 9 8.82 2.06 -7.51
C SER A 9 8.35 2.44 -8.92
N VAL A 10 7.18 3.02 -9.06
CA VAL A 10 6.53 3.24 -10.35
C VAL A 10 6.41 4.71 -10.75
N SER A 11 6.47 5.64 -9.81
CA SER A 11 6.24 7.07 -10.10
C SER A 11 7.42 7.95 -9.70
N TYR A 12 7.64 9.01 -10.49
CA TYR A 12 8.70 10.01 -10.28
C TYR A 12 8.20 11.40 -10.67
N PRO A 13 8.60 12.45 -9.95
CA PRO A 13 9.27 12.42 -8.65
C PRO A 13 8.27 12.30 -7.49
N LYS A 14 8.55 11.44 -6.51
CA LYS A 14 7.85 11.41 -5.24
C LYS A 14 8.72 12.02 -4.14
N GLY A 15 8.19 13.01 -3.42
CA GLY A 15 8.82 13.60 -2.25
C GLY A 15 10.11 14.37 -2.52
N PHE A 16 10.90 14.54 -1.46
CA PHE A 16 12.12 15.36 -1.44
C PHE A 16 13.38 14.60 -1.89
N TYR A 17 13.26 13.31 -2.16
CA TYR A 17 14.41 12.45 -2.45
C TYR A 17 14.66 12.40 -3.95
N ASN A 18 15.64 13.17 -4.41
CA ASN A 18 16.08 13.11 -5.80
C ASN A 18 17.13 11.99 -5.98
N ILE A 19 16.65 10.74 -5.90
CA ILE A 19 17.49 9.54 -6.03
C ILE A 19 17.53 8.97 -7.45
N GLY A 20 17.03 9.71 -8.44
CA GLY A 20 16.82 9.24 -9.80
C GLY A 20 15.39 8.77 -10.04
N ASN A 21 15.12 8.32 -11.26
CA ASN A 21 13.81 7.81 -11.62
C ASN A 21 13.74 6.29 -11.37
N PRO A 22 12.96 5.81 -10.37
CA PRO A 22 12.86 4.38 -10.08
C PRO A 22 12.26 3.57 -11.25
N TRP A 23 11.42 4.21 -12.07
CA TRP A 23 10.82 3.58 -13.25
C TRP A 23 11.86 3.11 -14.27
N GLU A 24 13.00 3.77 -14.38
CA GLU A 24 14.08 3.35 -15.30
C GLU A 24 14.59 1.94 -15.04
N GLY A 25 14.57 1.49 -13.77
CA GLY A 25 14.95 0.13 -13.36
C GLY A 25 13.81 -0.85 -13.20
N HIS A 26 12.56 -0.41 -13.39
CA HIS A 26 11.40 -1.23 -13.09
C HIS A 26 11.19 -2.35 -14.11
N PRO A 27 10.82 -3.58 -13.70
CA PRO A 27 10.65 -4.72 -14.61
C PRO A 27 9.51 -4.55 -15.62
N TYR A 28 8.51 -3.71 -15.35
CA TYR A 28 7.44 -3.40 -16.31
C TYR A 28 7.78 -2.26 -17.27
N ASN A 29 8.95 -1.64 -17.14
CA ASN A 29 9.47 -0.76 -18.17
C ASN A 29 9.89 -1.62 -19.37
N ALA A 30 9.41 -1.25 -20.56
CA ALA A 30 9.63 -2.04 -21.79
C ALA A 30 11.12 -2.28 -22.11
N SER A 31 12.01 -1.38 -21.67
CA SER A 31 13.46 -1.52 -21.87
C SER A 31 14.09 -2.61 -20.98
N ASN A 32 13.42 -3.03 -19.91
CA ASN A 32 13.97 -3.94 -18.90
C ASN A 32 13.42 -5.37 -18.99
N ASN A 33 12.49 -5.64 -19.91
CA ASN A 33 11.90 -6.97 -20.05
C ASN A 33 11.95 -7.47 -21.49
N ILE A 34 11.93 -8.79 -21.64
CA ILE A 34 11.92 -9.48 -22.94
C ILE A 34 10.51 -9.85 -23.41
N THR A 35 9.50 -9.55 -22.63
CA THR A 35 8.10 -9.93 -22.89
C THR A 35 7.40 -8.92 -23.80
N GLY A 36 7.98 -7.75 -23.99
CA GLY A 36 7.38 -6.63 -24.73
C GLY A 36 6.24 -5.95 -23.98
N ILE A 37 6.08 -6.22 -22.67
CA ILE A 37 5.12 -5.51 -21.84
C ILE A 37 5.63 -4.09 -21.59
N ASP A 38 4.78 -3.12 -21.86
CA ASP A 38 5.02 -1.71 -21.56
C ASP A 38 4.05 -1.23 -20.49
N GLY A 39 4.59 -0.89 -19.34
CA GLY A 39 3.84 -0.39 -18.19
C GLY A 39 3.64 1.13 -18.20
N ASP A 40 4.24 1.83 -19.17
CA ASP A 40 4.14 3.29 -19.37
C ASP A 40 3.65 3.57 -20.80
N PRO A 41 2.38 3.26 -21.11
CA PRO A 41 1.86 3.41 -22.47
C PRO A 41 1.70 4.86 -22.93
N ASN A 42 1.73 5.83 -22.03
CA ASN A 42 1.67 7.25 -22.35
C ASN A 42 3.08 7.86 -22.58
N HIS A 43 4.14 7.11 -22.22
CA HIS A 43 5.54 7.48 -22.37
C HIS A 43 5.93 8.76 -21.61
N ASP A 44 5.36 8.97 -20.43
CA ASP A 44 5.73 10.11 -19.57
C ASP A 44 6.91 9.80 -18.63
N ASN A 45 7.47 8.61 -18.76
CA ASN A 45 8.57 8.10 -17.95
C ASN A 45 8.19 7.87 -16.46
N SER A 46 6.93 7.54 -16.26
CA SER A 46 6.35 7.05 -15.02
C SER A 46 5.59 5.76 -15.30
N GLY A 47 5.51 4.85 -14.35
CA GLY A 47 4.74 3.61 -14.47
C GLY A 47 3.45 3.63 -13.67
N SER A 48 2.90 4.80 -13.39
CA SER A 48 1.67 4.97 -12.58
C SER A 48 0.52 4.13 -13.11
N GLU A 49 0.42 3.96 -14.44
CA GLU A 49 -0.60 3.15 -15.09
C GLU A 49 -0.60 1.68 -14.66
N THR A 50 0.53 1.20 -14.16
CA THR A 50 0.63 -0.17 -13.61
C THR A 50 -0.19 -0.34 -12.32
N HIS A 51 -0.47 0.76 -11.60
CA HIS A 51 -1.31 0.79 -10.42
C HIS A 51 -2.70 1.44 -10.67
N GLU A 52 -3.17 1.45 -11.93
CA GLU A 52 -4.44 2.08 -12.30
C GLU A 52 -5.35 1.19 -13.16
N LEU A 53 -5.07 -0.11 -13.27
CA LEU A 53 -5.77 -1.08 -14.15
C LEU A 53 -5.71 -0.73 -15.65
N LYS A 54 -4.83 0.20 -16.04
CA LYS A 54 -4.75 0.67 -17.44
C LYS A 54 -3.98 -0.28 -18.37
N VAL A 55 -3.13 -1.14 -17.79
CA VAL A 55 -2.30 -2.09 -18.54
C VAL A 55 -2.66 -3.52 -18.14
N ALA A 56 -3.62 -4.11 -18.85
CA ALA A 56 -4.17 -5.43 -18.51
C ALA A 56 -3.11 -6.54 -18.40
N ALA A 57 -2.05 -6.50 -19.22
CA ALA A 57 -0.97 -7.47 -19.15
C ALA A 57 -0.16 -7.36 -17.85
N VAL A 58 0.03 -6.13 -17.33
CA VAL A 58 0.67 -5.89 -16.03
C VAL A 58 -0.25 -6.37 -14.91
N THR A 59 -1.53 -6.00 -14.95
CA THR A 59 -2.52 -6.44 -13.95
C THR A 59 -2.53 -7.97 -13.83
N ALA A 60 -2.53 -8.70 -14.94
CA ALA A 60 -2.50 -10.16 -14.91
C ALA A 60 -1.24 -10.74 -14.24
N LEU A 61 -0.08 -10.10 -14.43
CA LEU A 61 1.16 -10.49 -13.74
C LEU A 61 1.11 -10.17 -12.24
N GLN A 62 0.57 -9.02 -11.89
CA GLN A 62 0.37 -8.63 -10.49
C GLN A 62 -0.57 -9.59 -9.76
N GLU A 63 -1.68 -9.98 -10.38
CA GLU A 63 -2.59 -10.98 -9.84
C GLU A 63 -1.90 -12.35 -9.65
N ALA A 64 -1.13 -12.79 -10.62
CA ALA A 64 -0.37 -14.04 -10.51
C ALA A 64 0.67 -13.99 -9.38
N TYR A 65 1.33 -12.83 -9.22
CA TYR A 65 2.26 -12.58 -8.11
C TYR A 65 1.55 -12.63 -6.76
N VAL A 66 0.41 -11.95 -6.60
CA VAL A 66 -0.38 -11.94 -5.36
C VAL A 66 -0.80 -13.37 -4.98
N ARG A 67 -1.37 -14.14 -5.93
CA ARG A 67 -1.73 -15.55 -5.69
C ARG A 67 -0.51 -16.37 -5.25
N LYS A 68 0.65 -16.14 -5.87
CA LYS A 68 1.88 -16.85 -5.51
C LYS A 68 2.37 -16.49 -4.10
N VAL A 69 2.26 -15.24 -3.68
CA VAL A 69 2.57 -14.84 -2.30
C VAL A 69 1.63 -15.56 -1.33
N ILE A 70 0.33 -15.51 -1.58
CA ILE A 70 -0.66 -16.17 -0.75
C ILE A 70 -0.35 -17.68 -0.63
N ASP A 71 -0.16 -18.38 -1.72
CA ASP A 71 0.18 -19.82 -1.72
C ASP A 71 1.46 -20.14 -0.93
N THR A 72 2.35 -19.16 -0.82
CA THR A 72 3.64 -19.36 -0.14
C THR A 72 3.54 -19.18 1.38
N VAL A 73 2.60 -18.34 1.86
CA VAL A 73 2.54 -17.96 3.28
C VAL A 73 1.23 -18.33 3.97
N ASN A 74 0.27 -18.93 3.26
CA ASN A 74 -1.07 -19.21 3.80
C ASN A 74 -1.08 -20.18 5.01
N ASP A 75 -0.02 -20.95 5.23
CA ASP A 75 0.11 -21.82 6.39
C ASP A 75 0.54 -21.09 7.67
N LEU A 76 0.98 -19.83 7.57
CA LEU A 76 1.39 -19.01 8.71
C LEU A 76 0.19 -18.30 9.35
N ASP A 77 0.19 -18.12 10.67
CA ASP A 77 -0.90 -17.46 11.42
C ASP A 77 -0.71 -15.95 11.62
N ASN A 78 0.50 -15.46 11.41
CA ASN A 78 0.91 -14.09 11.75
C ASN A 78 1.16 -13.22 10.52
N VAL A 79 0.32 -13.35 9.51
CA VAL A 79 0.41 -12.59 8.26
C VAL A 79 -0.66 -11.50 8.23
N LEU A 80 -0.27 -10.31 7.80
CA LEU A 80 -1.13 -9.24 7.31
C LEU A 80 -0.68 -8.90 5.89
N TYR A 81 -1.62 -8.69 4.97
CA TYR A 81 -1.30 -8.16 3.64
C TYR A 81 -1.53 -6.66 3.61
N GLU A 82 -0.64 -5.96 2.96
CA GLU A 82 -0.76 -4.56 2.60
C GLU A 82 -0.69 -4.47 1.08
N ILE A 83 -1.69 -3.86 0.46
CA ILE A 83 -1.74 -3.83 -1.01
C ILE A 83 -0.57 -3.02 -1.55
N SER A 84 -0.44 -1.79 -1.13
CA SER A 84 0.66 -0.95 -1.61
C SER A 84 0.99 0.16 -0.63
N ASN A 85 2.27 0.43 -0.45
CA ASN A 85 2.71 1.63 0.23
C ASN A 85 2.65 2.82 -0.73
N GLU A 86 1.97 3.88 -0.34
CA GLU A 86 1.98 5.20 -0.98
C GLU A 86 1.85 5.17 -2.51
N SER A 87 0.90 4.42 -3.06
CA SER A 87 0.56 4.53 -4.48
C SER A 87 0.01 5.91 -4.82
N ASP A 88 0.14 6.33 -6.08
CA ASP A 88 -0.33 7.65 -6.53
C ASP A 88 -1.86 7.78 -6.46
N GLY A 89 -2.33 9.02 -6.35
CA GLY A 89 -3.73 9.35 -6.55
C GLY A 89 -4.22 8.87 -7.92
N GLY A 90 -5.30 8.07 -7.93
CA GLY A 90 -5.78 7.36 -9.13
C GLY A 90 -5.59 5.85 -9.04
N SER A 91 -4.86 5.35 -8.03
CA SER A 91 -4.69 3.92 -7.80
C SER A 91 -5.88 3.27 -7.06
N GLN A 92 -6.84 4.02 -6.56
CA GLN A 92 -7.97 3.53 -5.76
C GLN A 92 -8.64 2.29 -6.36
N ALA A 93 -9.05 2.35 -7.63
CA ALA A 93 -9.74 1.24 -8.29
C ALA A 93 -8.85 -0.02 -8.38
N TRP A 94 -7.55 0.17 -8.60
CA TRP A 94 -6.58 -0.92 -8.64
C TRP A 94 -6.35 -1.51 -7.24
N GLN A 95 -6.22 -0.68 -6.21
CA GLN A 95 -6.10 -1.17 -4.84
C GLN A 95 -7.34 -1.96 -4.41
N TYR A 96 -8.55 -1.48 -4.71
CA TYR A 96 -9.79 -2.21 -4.45
C TYR A 96 -9.81 -3.56 -5.16
N HIS A 97 -9.45 -3.58 -6.44
CA HIS A 97 -9.34 -4.82 -7.21
C HIS A 97 -8.38 -5.83 -6.55
N MET A 98 -7.22 -5.37 -6.08
CA MET A 98 -6.24 -6.24 -5.44
C MET A 98 -6.70 -6.73 -4.06
N ILE A 99 -7.42 -5.91 -3.28
CA ILE A 99 -8.03 -6.32 -2.01
C ILE A 99 -9.06 -7.43 -2.26
N ASP A 100 -9.94 -7.22 -3.23
CA ASP A 100 -10.97 -8.21 -3.57
C ASP A 100 -10.33 -9.50 -4.08
N LEU A 101 -9.29 -9.42 -4.90
CA LEU A 101 -8.51 -10.58 -5.35
C LEU A 101 -7.93 -11.39 -4.19
N VAL A 102 -7.32 -10.72 -3.19
CA VAL A 102 -6.78 -11.41 -2.00
C VAL A 102 -7.89 -12.13 -1.28
N LYS A 103 -9.00 -11.45 -0.98
CA LYS A 103 -10.13 -12.02 -0.25
C LYS A 103 -10.80 -13.19 -0.99
N GLU A 104 -11.04 -13.02 -2.27
CA GLU A 104 -11.65 -14.07 -3.10
C GLU A 104 -10.73 -15.29 -3.22
N TYR A 105 -9.44 -15.08 -3.41
CA TYR A 105 -8.49 -16.17 -3.55
C TYR A 105 -8.31 -16.92 -2.22
N GLU A 106 -8.17 -16.21 -1.10
CA GLU A 106 -8.06 -16.82 0.23
C GLU A 106 -9.34 -17.48 0.71
N ALA A 107 -10.52 -17.11 0.20
CA ALA A 107 -11.76 -17.80 0.53
C ALA A 107 -11.72 -19.31 0.21
N GLY A 108 -10.88 -19.71 -0.75
CA GLY A 108 -10.63 -21.10 -1.09
C GLY A 108 -9.43 -21.74 -0.37
N GLN A 109 -8.70 -20.99 0.43
CA GLN A 109 -7.50 -21.44 1.13
C GLN A 109 -7.80 -21.87 2.58
N PRO A 110 -6.91 -22.65 3.23
CA PRO A 110 -7.08 -23.06 4.63
C PRO A 110 -7.20 -21.91 5.62
N LYS A 111 -6.53 -20.78 5.36
CA LYS A 111 -6.55 -19.59 6.22
C LYS A 111 -6.93 -18.36 5.42
N GLN A 112 -7.55 -17.41 6.11
CA GLN A 112 -7.84 -16.08 5.61
C GLN A 112 -7.09 -15.07 6.47
N HIS A 113 -6.35 -14.17 5.83
CA HIS A 113 -5.53 -13.17 6.52
C HIS A 113 -6.10 -11.77 6.29
N PRO A 114 -5.96 -10.88 7.28
CA PRO A 114 -6.39 -9.49 7.09
C PRO A 114 -5.61 -8.80 5.99
N VAL A 115 -6.34 -8.13 5.10
CA VAL A 115 -5.77 -7.30 4.04
C VAL A 115 -6.03 -5.84 4.32
N GLY A 116 -5.02 -5.01 4.13
CA GLY A 116 -5.05 -3.59 4.42
C GLY A 116 -4.81 -2.71 3.22
N MET A 117 -5.26 -1.48 3.37
CA MET A 117 -5.04 -0.39 2.44
C MET A 117 -4.40 0.78 3.17
N THR A 118 -3.37 1.36 2.56
CA THR A 118 -2.76 2.61 3.01
C THR A 118 -3.19 3.76 2.13
N VAL A 119 -3.20 4.96 2.68
CA VAL A 119 -3.61 6.15 1.95
C VAL A 119 -2.72 6.38 0.73
N GLU A 120 -3.33 6.83 -0.35
CA GLU A 120 -2.59 7.28 -1.53
C GLU A 120 -1.78 8.54 -1.21
N TRP A 121 -0.59 8.62 -1.75
CA TRP A 121 0.26 9.80 -1.56
C TRP A 121 0.73 10.34 -2.91
N PRO A 122 0.70 11.70 -3.12
CA PRO A 122 0.46 12.73 -2.08
C PRO A 122 -1.00 13.16 -1.87
N ASN A 123 -1.98 12.71 -2.62
CA ASN A 123 -3.32 13.30 -2.67
C ASN A 123 -4.45 12.31 -2.33
N GLY A 124 -4.18 11.37 -1.44
CA GLY A 124 -5.18 10.39 -1.01
C GLY A 124 -6.28 10.98 -0.11
N ASP A 125 -7.45 10.38 -0.16
CA ASP A 125 -8.58 10.66 0.72
C ASP A 125 -8.79 9.46 1.67
N ASN A 126 -8.84 9.74 2.96
CA ASN A 126 -9.12 8.70 3.95
C ASN A 126 -10.49 8.04 3.74
N GLN A 127 -11.46 8.71 3.11
CA GLN A 127 -12.76 8.11 2.81
C GLN A 127 -12.61 6.89 1.89
N ASP A 128 -11.69 6.92 0.95
CA ASP A 128 -11.41 5.80 0.07
C ASP A 128 -10.97 4.54 0.84
N LEU A 129 -10.25 4.73 1.95
CA LEU A 129 -9.85 3.63 2.83
C LEU A 129 -11.06 3.00 3.52
N PHE A 130 -11.98 3.84 4.02
CA PHE A 130 -13.18 3.35 4.71
C PHE A 130 -14.20 2.73 3.75
N ASP A 131 -14.26 3.20 2.51
CA ASP A 131 -15.14 2.65 1.47
C ASP A 131 -14.63 1.33 0.87
N SER A 132 -13.33 1.03 1.04
CA SER A 132 -12.72 -0.22 0.57
C SER A 132 -13.26 -1.45 1.29
N SER A 133 -13.02 -2.64 0.77
CA SER A 133 -13.27 -3.93 1.45
C SER A 133 -12.11 -4.37 2.36
N ALA A 134 -11.09 -3.52 2.59
CA ALA A 134 -9.97 -3.81 3.47
C ALA A 134 -10.40 -4.06 4.92
N ASP A 135 -9.66 -4.91 5.63
CA ASP A 135 -9.90 -5.22 7.05
C ASP A 135 -9.21 -4.21 7.98
N TRP A 136 -8.09 -3.67 7.53
CA TRP A 136 -7.36 -2.63 8.24
C TRP A 136 -6.92 -1.51 7.30
N VAL A 137 -6.72 -0.33 7.86
CA VAL A 137 -6.36 0.88 7.09
C VAL A 137 -5.27 1.68 7.79
N SER A 138 -4.40 2.31 7.01
CA SER A 138 -3.43 3.29 7.51
C SER A 138 -3.73 4.64 6.89
N LEU A 139 -4.03 5.60 7.76
CA LEU A 139 -4.61 6.89 7.42
C LEU A 139 -3.55 7.97 7.20
N ASN A 140 -3.89 8.97 6.41
CA ASN A 140 -3.24 10.26 6.42
C ASN A 140 -3.97 11.21 7.39
N GLY A 141 -3.27 12.17 7.97
CA GLY A 141 -3.94 13.16 8.80
C GLY A 141 -3.02 13.88 9.78
N PRO A 142 -3.60 14.81 10.55
CA PRO A 142 -2.81 15.54 11.54
C PRO A 142 -2.44 14.62 12.72
N LEU A 143 -1.17 14.63 13.08
CA LEU A 143 -0.61 13.87 14.20
C LEU A 143 -1.39 14.11 15.52
N ASP A 144 -1.81 15.36 15.76
CA ASP A 144 -2.45 15.74 17.03
C ASP A 144 -3.95 15.39 17.11
N SER A 145 -4.57 15.05 16.01
CA SER A 145 -6.02 14.84 15.91
C SER A 145 -6.35 13.66 15.00
N PRO A 146 -5.84 12.46 15.30
CA PRO A 146 -6.18 11.28 14.52
C PRO A 146 -7.70 11.04 14.54
N PRO A 147 -8.27 10.47 13.48
CA PRO A 147 -9.68 10.16 13.42
C PRO A 147 -10.05 9.17 14.53
N VAL A 148 -11.30 9.24 14.96
CA VAL A 148 -11.83 8.32 15.99
C VAL A 148 -12.05 6.95 15.34
N ALA A 149 -11.52 5.90 15.95
CA ALA A 149 -11.84 4.53 15.58
C ALA A 149 -13.29 4.22 15.97
N ASP A 150 -14.15 4.04 15.00
CA ASP A 150 -15.57 3.73 15.19
C ASP A 150 -15.87 2.23 15.21
N GLY A 151 -14.84 1.41 15.01
CA GLY A 151 -14.94 -0.04 14.96
C GLY A 151 -15.32 -0.61 13.59
N SER A 152 -15.52 0.21 12.57
CA SER A 152 -15.82 -0.26 11.21
C SER A 152 -14.61 -0.93 10.56
N LYS A 153 -13.42 -0.46 10.88
CA LYS A 153 -12.13 -1.03 10.44
C LYS A 153 -11.09 -0.97 11.54
N VAL A 154 -10.09 -1.83 11.45
CA VAL A 154 -8.89 -1.71 12.29
C VAL A 154 -8.04 -0.57 11.74
N ILE A 155 -7.72 0.41 12.57
CA ILE A 155 -6.84 1.52 12.20
C ILE A 155 -5.43 1.23 12.68
N ILE A 156 -4.47 1.25 11.77
CA ILE A 156 -3.04 1.29 12.07
C ILE A 156 -2.59 2.73 11.87
N ALA A 157 -2.32 3.42 12.96
CA ALA A 157 -1.82 4.79 12.92
C ALA A 157 -0.30 4.75 12.76
N ASP A 158 0.15 4.84 11.52
CA ASP A 158 1.56 4.78 11.16
C ASP A 158 2.13 6.20 11.02
N THR A 159 3.19 6.49 11.76
CA THR A 159 3.83 7.80 11.68
C THR A 159 4.42 8.08 10.31
N ASP A 160 4.80 7.07 9.53
CA ASP A 160 5.26 7.26 8.15
C ASP A 160 4.23 8.02 7.30
N HIS A 161 2.98 7.59 7.37
CA HIS A 161 1.88 8.20 6.62
C HIS A 161 1.37 9.52 7.24
N LEU A 162 1.68 9.77 8.50
CA LEU A 162 1.25 11.00 9.19
C LEU A 162 2.27 12.13 9.06
N CYS A 163 3.54 11.85 9.22
CA CYS A 163 4.58 12.88 9.26
C CYS A 163 6.02 12.33 9.12
N GLY A 164 6.19 11.07 8.82
CA GLY A 164 7.49 10.41 8.74
C GLY A 164 8.06 10.09 10.13
N ILE A 165 9.31 10.48 10.36
CA ILE A 165 9.98 10.30 11.66
C ILE A 165 9.45 11.36 12.63
N CYS A 166 8.39 11.02 13.33
CA CYS A 166 7.68 11.93 14.22
C CYS A 166 6.90 11.15 15.29
N GLY A 167 6.09 11.86 16.05
CA GLY A 167 5.35 11.28 17.16
C GLY A 167 6.20 11.19 18.43
N ASP A 168 5.54 10.92 19.51
CA ASP A 168 6.16 10.72 20.82
C ASP A 168 5.33 9.74 21.66
N ARG A 169 5.78 9.49 22.87
CA ARG A 169 5.07 8.63 23.82
C ARG A 169 3.64 9.12 24.09
N ILE A 170 3.42 10.43 24.08
CA ILE A 170 2.09 10.99 24.34
C ILE A 170 1.17 10.72 23.17
N TRP A 171 1.69 10.88 21.96
CA TRP A 171 0.96 10.54 20.73
C TRP A 171 0.57 9.04 20.71
N ALA A 172 1.50 8.15 21.01
CA ALA A 172 1.22 6.71 21.03
C ALA A 172 0.08 6.35 21.99
N TRP A 173 0.08 6.95 23.19
CA TRP A 173 -1.01 6.74 24.16
C TRP A 173 -2.32 7.36 23.72
N LYS A 174 -2.30 8.53 23.08
CA LYS A 174 -3.50 9.16 22.53
C LYS A 174 -4.13 8.27 21.44
N SER A 175 -3.35 7.78 20.51
CA SER A 175 -3.81 6.89 19.43
C SER A 175 -4.36 5.59 20.02
N PHE A 176 -3.63 4.93 20.91
CA PHE A 176 -4.06 3.70 21.54
C PHE A 176 -5.38 3.86 22.31
N THR A 177 -5.52 4.93 23.12
CA THR A 177 -6.76 5.17 23.90
C THR A 177 -7.96 5.58 23.05
N ARG A 178 -7.75 5.95 21.79
CA ARG A 178 -8.80 6.20 20.79
C ARG A 178 -9.23 4.95 20.04
N GLY A 179 -8.57 3.82 20.28
CA GLY A 179 -8.87 2.55 19.61
C GLY A 179 -8.05 2.27 18.35
N GLU A 180 -6.98 3.02 18.15
CA GLU A 180 -6.04 2.81 17.05
C GLU A 180 -4.88 1.91 17.47
N ASN A 181 -4.13 1.40 16.50
CA ASN A 181 -2.91 0.65 16.71
C ASN A 181 -1.72 1.51 16.25
N PRO A 182 -1.06 2.24 17.17
CA PRO A 182 0.04 3.12 16.79
C PRO A 182 1.27 2.33 16.34
N LEU A 183 1.83 2.73 15.21
CA LEU A 183 3.10 2.25 14.66
C LEU A 183 4.07 3.41 14.57
N PHE A 184 5.24 3.22 15.18
CA PHE A 184 6.29 4.23 15.20
C PHE A 184 7.32 3.95 14.10
N MET A 185 7.58 4.95 13.25
CA MET A 185 8.78 4.98 12.43
C MET A 185 9.91 5.60 13.25
N ASP A 186 10.87 4.78 13.69
CA ASP A 186 12.01 5.22 14.48
C ASP A 186 13.26 5.43 13.61
N GLN A 187 14.15 6.32 14.01
CA GLN A 187 15.46 6.44 13.38
C GLN A 187 16.32 5.25 13.74
N TYR A 188 16.87 4.57 12.75
CA TYR A 188 17.68 3.38 12.95
C TYR A 188 18.90 3.60 13.86
N ASP A 189 19.45 4.81 13.84
CA ASP A 189 20.68 5.17 14.58
C ASP A 189 20.43 5.62 16.02
N ASP A 190 19.19 5.85 16.42
CA ASP A 190 18.80 6.40 17.73
C ASP A 190 18.14 5.36 18.66
N GLY A 191 18.12 4.10 18.24
CA GLY A 191 17.45 2.97 18.90
C GLY A 191 18.08 2.48 20.20
#